data_41474ae30cbe2142f79026fe4cd5998d
#
_entry.id   41474ae30cbe2142f79026fe4cd5998d
#
_cell.length_a   1.000
_cell.length_b   1.000
_cell.length_c   1.000
_cell.angle_alpha   90.00
_cell.angle_beta   90.00
_cell.angle_gamma   90.00
#
_symmetry.space_group_name_H-M   'P 1'
#
loop_
_entity.id
_entity.type
_entity.pdbx_description
1 polymer ?
#
loop_
_entity_poly.entity_id
_entity_poly.type
_entity_poly.pdbx_seq_one_letter_code
_entity_poly.pdbx_strand_id
1 'polypeptide(L)'
;VTVSRQYSYYGANSPKNSNTDLHVGQMISEACKLADNEVNYADYDWDGDGEVDQVYVIHAGYAEASGAPANTIWPHEYSLTGCAYSGDGDGPLTLDGVKIDTYACSCELAGYSGKTMMGIGTACHEFSHCLGLPDFYDVKYNGGFGMESWDIMDSGGYNGPDRNGEVPCGYTAYERWFAGWLSFTELNEMERIKDMPDLGTAPMSYIIYNNSNHDEYFTLENRQNTRWFEYVNTSRNCHGLLITHVDYSARAWLTNSVNTNSEHQRMSIVPADNDYGFYYNDGVNERYVPSNEELEGDLFPGSCGITEFTNISHINVGGRLFNQNDDGTFYLNKPITNIKEAADGLISFDFMGGIYVPKPHSVSAETEESNAFAVHWDIDGEVDSFEIEVEEIRKKTPLESLMISENFANFLTEPGSDDGKMDLSTYLNSYTQINGWSGKRIYTSADGAKIGNSTDSGHLMTPFKESNSNSIPPTLKIQTKIWIGSLV
;
A
#
# COMPACT_ATOMS: atom_id res chain seq x y z
N VAL A 1 -15.92 39.90 0.22
CA VAL A 1 -15.33 41.00 1.04
C VAL A 1 -14.07 41.54 0.36
N THR A 2 -13.64 42.75 0.73
CA THR A 2 -12.39 43.34 0.22
C THR A 2 -11.50 43.71 1.39
N VAL A 3 -10.38 43.02 1.51
CA VAL A 3 -9.38 43.24 2.55
C VAL A 3 -8.54 44.49 2.28
N SER A 4 -7.93 45.07 3.31
CA SER A 4 -7.31 46.40 3.26
C SER A 4 -5.99 46.48 2.51
N ARG A 5 -5.30 45.37 2.30
CA ARG A 5 -3.97 45.27 1.64
C ARG A 5 -4.04 44.47 0.35
N GLN A 6 -3.01 44.63 -0.47
CA GLN A 6 -2.83 43.83 -1.68
C GLN A 6 -2.25 42.47 -1.36
N TYR A 7 -2.42 41.45 -2.27
CA TYR A 7 -1.88 40.12 -2.14
C TYR A 7 -0.37 40.11 -1.82
N SER A 8 0.40 41.04 -2.41
CA SER A 8 1.84 41.14 -2.19
C SER A 8 2.27 41.57 -0.77
N TYR A 9 1.33 42.04 0.03
CA TYR A 9 1.56 42.22 1.47
C TYR A 9 1.29 40.93 2.24
N TYR A 10 0.19 40.26 1.93
CA TYR A 10 -0.21 39.06 2.64
C TYR A 10 0.69 37.87 2.31
N GLY A 11 1.05 37.70 1.04
CA GLY A 11 1.97 36.66 0.55
C GLY A 11 3.44 37.10 0.52
N ALA A 12 3.85 38.12 1.29
CA ALA A 12 5.26 38.49 1.42
C ALA A 12 6.01 37.39 2.15
N ASN A 13 7.06 36.83 1.54
CA ASN A 13 7.82 35.74 2.12
C ASN A 13 8.69 36.14 3.32
N SER A 14 8.78 35.25 4.28
CA SER A 14 9.65 35.39 5.43
C SER A 14 11.13 35.45 4.99
N PRO A 15 11.93 36.42 5.47
CA PRO A 15 13.37 36.44 5.22
C PRO A 15 14.12 35.21 5.78
N LYS A 16 13.50 34.46 6.68
CA LYS A 16 14.07 33.27 7.31
C LYS A 16 13.69 31.97 6.59
N ASN A 17 12.54 31.99 5.92
CA ASN A 17 12.03 30.85 5.16
C ASN A 17 11.21 31.39 3.97
N SER A 18 11.77 31.24 2.77
CA SER A 18 11.12 31.75 1.54
C SER A 18 9.80 31.07 1.20
N ASN A 19 9.45 29.99 1.87
CA ASN A 19 8.20 29.25 1.65
C ASN A 19 7.14 29.54 2.72
N THR A 20 7.31 30.63 3.50
CA THR A 20 6.37 31.01 4.55
C THR A 20 5.89 32.42 4.31
N ASP A 21 4.61 32.57 4.04
CA ASP A 21 3.94 33.86 3.93
C ASP A 21 3.86 34.57 5.29
N LEU A 22 4.02 35.88 5.30
CA LEU A 22 4.16 36.62 6.56
C LEU A 22 2.86 37.10 7.16
N HIS A 23 1.78 37.25 6.35
CA HIS A 23 0.60 38.00 6.80
C HIS A 23 -0.74 37.37 6.38
N VAL A 24 -0.76 36.06 6.11
CA VAL A 24 -2.00 35.37 5.71
C VAL A 24 -2.98 35.28 6.88
N GLY A 25 -2.50 35.04 8.11
CA GLY A 25 -3.36 35.04 9.29
C GLY A 25 -4.10 36.38 9.48
N GLN A 26 -3.42 37.50 9.18
CA GLN A 26 -4.07 38.82 9.18
C GLN A 26 -5.14 38.92 8.10
N MET A 27 -4.89 38.40 6.89
CA MET A 27 -5.88 38.39 5.79
C MET A 27 -7.12 37.59 6.16
N ILE A 28 -6.95 36.39 6.70
CA ILE A 28 -8.05 35.51 7.11
C ILE A 28 -8.87 36.19 8.21
N SER A 29 -8.21 36.75 9.25
CA SER A 29 -8.86 37.43 10.34
C SER A 29 -9.65 38.67 9.85
N GLU A 30 -9.09 39.45 8.92
CA GLU A 30 -9.75 40.61 8.34
C GLU A 30 -10.94 40.16 7.48
N ALA A 31 -10.79 39.12 6.65
CA ALA A 31 -11.85 38.60 5.81
C ALA A 31 -13.05 38.11 6.65
N CYS A 32 -12.80 37.36 7.72
CA CYS A 32 -13.87 36.95 8.64
C CYS A 32 -14.59 38.10 9.31
N LYS A 33 -13.85 39.08 9.83
CA LYS A 33 -14.46 40.29 10.45
C LYS A 33 -15.29 41.11 9.46
N LEU A 34 -14.88 41.18 8.20
CA LEU A 34 -15.64 41.90 7.16
C LEU A 34 -16.89 41.14 6.73
N ALA A 35 -16.89 39.79 6.82
CA ALA A 35 -18.04 38.96 6.50
C ALA A 35 -19.08 38.85 7.64
N ASP A 36 -18.72 39.18 8.85
CA ASP A 36 -19.50 39.01 10.08
C ASP A 36 -20.95 39.55 10.01
N ASN A 37 -21.18 40.64 9.29
CA ASN A 37 -22.52 41.13 9.09
C ASN A 37 -23.41 40.35 8.10
N GLU A 38 -22.80 39.46 7.32
CA GLU A 38 -23.48 38.67 6.27
C GLU A 38 -23.48 37.17 6.62
N VAL A 39 -22.61 36.71 7.51
CA VAL A 39 -22.42 35.34 7.92
C VAL A 39 -22.60 35.20 9.42
N ASN A 40 -23.48 34.32 9.86
CA ASN A 40 -23.60 33.94 11.26
C ASN A 40 -22.69 32.70 11.46
N TYR A 41 -21.54 32.90 12.06
CA TYR A 41 -20.52 31.86 12.22
C TYR A 41 -20.97 30.68 13.11
N ALA A 42 -21.92 30.93 14.03
CA ALA A 42 -22.49 29.88 14.86
C ALA A 42 -23.26 28.79 14.06
N ASP A 43 -23.68 29.10 12.83
CA ASP A 43 -24.35 28.14 11.96
C ASP A 43 -23.37 27.09 11.37
N TYR A 44 -22.06 27.31 11.54
CA TYR A 44 -20.97 26.49 11.02
C TYR A 44 -20.15 25.79 12.12
N ASP A 45 -20.65 25.73 13.32
CA ASP A 45 -20.24 24.84 14.43
C ASP A 45 -21.16 23.62 14.41
N TRP A 46 -20.86 22.66 13.55
CA TRP A 46 -21.78 21.56 13.25
C TRP A 46 -21.74 20.45 14.29
N ASP A 47 -20.62 20.29 14.98
CA ASP A 47 -20.47 19.29 16.04
C ASP A 47 -20.77 19.85 17.45
N GLY A 48 -20.90 21.17 17.57
CA GLY A 48 -21.30 21.86 18.80
C GLY A 48 -20.19 22.01 19.83
N ASP A 49 -18.93 22.00 19.39
CA ASP A 49 -17.76 22.13 20.27
C ASP A 49 -17.40 23.59 20.59
N GLY A 50 -18.05 24.56 19.94
CA GLY A 50 -17.85 26.00 20.10
C GLY A 50 -16.81 26.58 19.16
N GLU A 51 -16.37 25.83 18.16
CA GLU A 51 -15.49 26.28 17.08
C GLU A 51 -16.21 26.16 15.73
N VAL A 52 -15.85 27.02 14.79
CA VAL A 52 -16.28 26.88 13.40
C VAL A 52 -15.47 25.72 12.78
N ASP A 53 -16.16 24.72 12.25
CA ASP A 53 -15.52 23.53 11.68
C ASP A 53 -14.49 23.86 10.60
N GLN A 54 -14.80 24.82 9.72
CA GLN A 54 -13.89 25.23 8.66
C GLN A 54 -14.20 26.60 8.08
N VAL A 55 -13.15 27.37 7.86
CA VAL A 55 -13.18 28.58 7.03
C VAL A 55 -12.33 28.37 5.79
N TYR A 56 -12.91 28.45 4.61
CA TYR A 56 -12.19 28.38 3.34
C TYR A 56 -12.20 29.71 2.61
N VAL A 57 -11.03 30.27 2.29
CA VAL A 57 -10.88 31.56 1.62
C VAL A 57 -10.30 31.36 0.21
N ILE A 58 -11.10 31.69 -0.80
CA ILE A 58 -10.62 31.86 -2.18
C ILE A 58 -10.25 33.31 -2.39
N HIS A 59 -8.95 33.61 -2.48
CA HIS A 59 -8.49 34.96 -2.71
C HIS A 59 -8.38 35.28 -4.21
N ALA A 60 -8.63 36.55 -4.57
CA ALA A 60 -8.48 37.01 -5.95
C ALA A 60 -7.02 36.94 -6.41
N GLY A 61 -6.81 36.57 -7.67
CA GLY A 61 -5.52 36.54 -8.32
C GLY A 61 -4.84 35.13 -8.26
N TYR A 62 -3.55 35.14 -8.08
CA TYR A 62 -2.68 33.99 -8.33
C TYR A 62 -2.09 33.43 -7.07
N ALA A 63 -1.51 32.20 -7.18
CA ALA A 63 -0.73 31.56 -6.13
C ALA A 63 0.70 31.24 -6.57
N GLU A 64 1.65 31.36 -5.65
CA GLU A 64 3.05 30.98 -5.86
C GLU A 64 3.19 29.53 -6.29
N ALA A 65 2.43 28.61 -5.70
CA ALA A 65 2.42 27.18 -6.03
C ALA A 65 2.09 26.89 -7.50
N SER A 66 1.38 27.78 -8.20
CA SER A 66 1.06 27.66 -9.63
C SER A 66 1.98 28.48 -10.55
N GLY A 67 3.16 28.88 -10.06
CA GLY A 67 4.18 29.59 -10.83
C GLY A 67 4.02 31.10 -10.91
N ALA A 68 3.24 31.71 -10.04
CA ALA A 68 3.17 33.17 -9.86
C ALA A 68 4.37 33.67 -9.04
N PRO A 69 4.60 35.01 -8.99
CA PRO A 69 5.70 35.58 -8.20
C PRO A 69 5.67 35.18 -6.72
N ALA A 70 6.85 35.05 -6.13
CA ALA A 70 7.08 34.65 -4.74
C ALA A 70 6.45 35.55 -3.66
N ASN A 71 5.75 36.59 -4.01
CA ASN A 71 4.98 37.43 -3.11
C ASN A 71 3.46 37.25 -3.31
N THR A 72 3.05 36.16 -3.93
CA THR A 72 1.67 35.69 -3.95
C THR A 72 1.49 34.61 -2.91
N ILE A 73 0.25 34.47 -2.42
CA ILE A 73 -0.04 33.54 -1.31
C ILE A 73 0.12 32.09 -1.76
N TRP A 74 0.83 31.29 -0.98
CA TRP A 74 0.87 29.85 -1.14
C TRP A 74 -0.44 29.23 -0.61
N PRO A 75 -1.18 28.42 -1.38
CA PRO A 75 -2.34 27.69 -0.89
C PRO A 75 -1.95 26.78 0.27
N HIS A 76 -2.71 26.79 1.35
CA HIS A 76 -2.44 25.96 2.52
C HIS A 76 -3.66 25.88 3.46
N GLU A 77 -3.67 24.85 4.29
CA GLU A 77 -4.41 24.75 5.53
C GLU A 77 -3.53 25.15 6.71
N TYR A 78 -4.07 25.90 7.65
CA TYR A 78 -3.37 26.26 8.89
C TYR A 78 -4.36 26.76 9.97
N SER A 79 -3.80 27.29 11.08
CA SER A 79 -4.60 27.90 12.15
C SER A 79 -4.18 29.32 12.48
N LEU A 80 -5.13 30.15 12.90
CA LEU A 80 -4.85 31.49 13.39
C LEU A 80 -3.99 31.46 14.67
N THR A 81 -4.15 30.44 15.50
CA THR A 81 -3.26 30.17 16.64
C THR A 81 -1.81 29.99 16.19
N GLY A 82 -1.57 29.19 15.14
CA GLY A 82 -0.24 28.99 14.57
C GLY A 82 0.33 30.24 13.93
N CYS A 83 -0.48 31.01 13.23
CA CYS A 83 -0.11 32.32 12.68
C CYS A 83 0.35 33.27 13.77
N ALA A 84 -0.42 33.44 14.85
CA ALA A 84 -0.06 34.32 15.98
C ALA A 84 1.25 33.86 16.68
N TYR A 85 1.46 32.57 16.82
CA TYR A 85 2.72 32.02 17.36
C TYR A 85 3.93 32.42 16.50
N SER A 86 3.73 32.54 15.20
CA SER A 86 4.75 32.99 14.23
C SER A 86 4.83 34.51 14.10
N GLY A 87 3.97 35.25 14.78
CA GLY A 87 3.89 36.74 14.77
C GLY A 87 3.03 37.31 13.65
N ASP A 88 2.14 36.51 13.07
CA ASP A 88 1.18 36.90 12.06
C ASP A 88 -0.23 36.94 12.67
N GLY A 89 -0.71 38.17 12.98
CA GLY A 89 -2.04 38.42 13.55
C GLY A 89 -2.14 38.18 15.05
N ASP A 90 -3.39 38.25 15.55
CA ASP A 90 -3.71 38.24 16.97
C ASP A 90 -4.17 36.87 17.51
N GLY A 91 -4.21 35.86 16.65
CA GLY A 91 -4.71 34.52 16.99
C GLY A 91 -6.19 34.32 16.65
N PRO A 92 -6.82 33.32 17.29
CA PRO A 92 -8.21 32.97 17.00
C PRO A 92 -9.17 34.14 17.17
N LEU A 93 -10.22 34.17 16.35
CA LEU A 93 -11.30 35.11 16.50
C LEU A 93 -12.42 34.50 17.34
N THR A 94 -13.25 35.36 17.93
CA THR A 94 -14.56 34.95 18.46
C THR A 94 -15.61 35.87 17.83
N LEU A 95 -16.44 35.31 16.97
CA LEU A 95 -17.55 35.95 16.31
C LEU A 95 -18.80 35.09 16.54
N ASP A 96 -19.95 35.73 16.73
CA ASP A 96 -21.24 35.05 17.00
C ASP A 96 -21.24 34.06 18.17
N GLY A 97 -20.25 34.17 19.06
CA GLY A 97 -20.09 33.26 20.22
C GLY A 97 -19.29 31.99 19.96
N VAL A 98 -18.82 31.73 18.76
CA VAL A 98 -17.97 30.60 18.37
C VAL A 98 -16.56 31.08 18.04
N LYS A 99 -15.59 30.18 18.23
CA LYS A 99 -14.18 30.43 17.90
C LYS A 99 -13.94 30.11 16.41
N ILE A 100 -13.12 30.93 15.76
CA ILE A 100 -12.60 30.70 14.41
C ILE A 100 -11.10 30.57 14.55
N ASP A 101 -10.56 29.42 14.21
CA ASP A 101 -9.11 29.11 14.30
C ASP A 101 -8.58 28.42 13.04
N THR A 102 -9.13 27.27 12.68
CA THR A 102 -8.74 26.51 11.48
C THR A 102 -9.23 27.22 10.22
N TYR A 103 -8.34 27.33 9.24
CA TYR A 103 -8.66 27.85 7.92
C TYR A 103 -7.89 27.15 6.82
N ALA A 104 -8.43 27.19 5.61
CA ALA A 104 -7.68 26.89 4.40
C ALA A 104 -7.85 28.02 3.38
N CYS A 105 -6.91 28.15 2.46
CA CYS A 105 -6.99 29.14 1.41
C CYS A 105 -6.42 28.66 0.08
N SER A 106 -6.99 29.20 -1.01
CA SER A 106 -6.46 29.01 -2.37
C SER A 106 -6.71 30.27 -3.22
N CYS A 107 -6.17 30.26 -4.45
CA CYS A 107 -6.31 31.35 -5.39
C CYS A 107 -7.45 31.14 -6.39
N GLU A 108 -7.89 32.23 -7.01
CA GLU A 108 -8.87 32.24 -8.09
C GLU A 108 -8.26 31.77 -9.42
N LEU A 109 -7.00 32.15 -9.70
CA LEU A 109 -6.38 32.01 -11.02
C LEU A 109 -5.13 31.12 -10.99
N ALA A 110 -5.05 30.22 -11.94
CA ALA A 110 -3.88 29.39 -12.18
C ALA A 110 -2.80 30.10 -13.00
N GLY A 111 -1.54 29.70 -12.77
CA GLY A 111 -0.39 30.28 -13.45
C GLY A 111 -0.25 31.80 -13.21
N TYR A 112 0.14 32.54 -14.23
CA TYR A 112 0.31 34.00 -14.15
C TYR A 112 -0.19 34.71 -15.41
N SER A 113 -1.09 34.08 -16.15
CA SER A 113 -1.62 34.65 -17.43
C SER A 113 -2.82 35.53 -17.28
N GLY A 114 -3.55 35.47 -16.18
CA GLY A 114 -4.83 36.14 -15.93
C GLY A 114 -6.01 35.60 -16.73
N LYS A 115 -5.87 34.37 -17.29
CA LYS A 115 -6.88 33.84 -18.22
C LYS A 115 -7.43 32.47 -17.80
N THR A 116 -6.74 31.75 -16.93
CA THR A 116 -7.09 30.40 -16.52
C THR A 116 -7.58 30.43 -15.09
N MET A 117 -8.78 29.94 -14.86
CA MET A 117 -9.28 29.74 -13.48
C MET A 117 -8.51 28.57 -12.86
N MET A 118 -8.25 28.65 -11.57
CA MET A 118 -7.72 27.51 -10.81
C MET A 118 -8.75 26.39 -10.81
N GLY A 119 -8.31 25.17 -11.01
CA GLY A 119 -9.14 23.98 -10.81
C GLY A 119 -9.51 23.81 -9.33
N ILE A 120 -10.48 22.96 -9.06
CA ILE A 120 -10.95 22.73 -7.68
C ILE A 120 -10.00 21.85 -6.86
N GLY A 121 -9.01 21.22 -7.51
CA GLY A 121 -8.17 20.21 -6.89
C GLY A 121 -7.39 20.72 -5.68
N THR A 122 -6.77 21.91 -5.79
CA THR A 122 -6.11 22.55 -4.65
C THR A 122 -7.09 22.81 -3.52
N ALA A 123 -8.30 23.28 -3.83
CA ALA A 123 -9.33 23.50 -2.80
C ALA A 123 -9.75 22.19 -2.11
N CYS A 124 -9.85 21.10 -2.87
CA CYS A 124 -10.15 19.79 -2.29
C CYS A 124 -9.00 19.26 -1.41
N HIS A 125 -7.76 19.44 -1.84
CA HIS A 125 -6.57 19.07 -1.08
C HIS A 125 -6.50 19.80 0.27
N GLU A 126 -6.52 21.14 0.24
CA GLU A 126 -6.43 21.95 1.46
C GLU A 126 -7.63 21.74 2.40
N PHE A 127 -8.82 21.54 1.85
CA PHE A 127 -9.99 21.19 2.66
C PHE A 127 -9.85 19.80 3.30
N SER A 128 -9.17 18.84 2.66
CA SER A 128 -8.99 17.50 3.18
C SER A 128 -8.10 17.47 4.43
N HIS A 129 -7.19 18.42 4.57
CA HIS A 129 -6.44 18.60 5.82
C HIS A 129 -7.37 18.86 7.01
N CYS A 130 -8.46 19.57 6.80
CA CYS A 130 -9.47 19.83 7.85
C CYS A 130 -10.24 18.57 8.26
N LEU A 131 -10.25 17.53 7.42
CA LEU A 131 -10.75 16.21 7.77
C LEU A 131 -9.72 15.37 8.56
N GLY A 132 -8.52 15.92 8.81
CA GLY A 132 -7.43 15.26 9.52
C GLY A 132 -6.48 14.46 8.64
N LEU A 133 -6.58 14.54 7.32
CA LEU A 133 -5.68 13.88 6.38
C LEU A 133 -4.37 14.65 6.25
N PRO A 134 -3.20 14.03 6.43
CA PRO A 134 -1.91 14.66 6.16
C PRO A 134 -1.56 14.57 4.67
N ASP A 135 -0.48 15.21 4.26
CA ASP A 135 0.12 15.00 2.94
C ASP A 135 0.65 13.56 2.81
N PHE A 136 0.38 12.94 1.66
CA PHE A 136 0.91 11.62 1.30
C PHE A 136 2.04 11.68 0.28
N TYR A 137 2.51 12.87 -0.08
CA TYR A 137 3.79 13.06 -0.75
C TYR A 137 4.93 13.26 0.28
N ASP A 138 6.16 13.17 -0.18
CA ASP A 138 7.32 13.49 0.65
C ASP A 138 7.49 15.01 0.81
N VAL A 139 6.94 15.58 1.86
CA VAL A 139 6.97 17.04 2.14
C VAL A 139 8.38 17.58 2.35
N LYS A 140 9.40 16.73 2.42
CA LYS A 140 10.81 17.12 2.51
C LYS A 140 11.59 16.93 1.22
N TYR A 141 10.98 16.33 0.22
CA TYR A 141 11.61 16.03 -1.07
C TYR A 141 12.95 15.28 -0.92
N ASN A 142 12.94 14.22 -0.12
CA ASN A 142 14.10 13.36 0.14
C ASN A 142 14.11 12.09 -0.72
N GLY A 143 13.32 12.03 -1.80
CA GLY A 143 13.25 10.92 -2.73
C GLY A 143 12.15 9.89 -2.46
N GLY A 144 11.15 10.25 -1.67
CA GLY A 144 9.90 9.47 -1.58
C GLY A 144 9.03 9.68 -2.82
N PHE A 145 8.28 8.65 -3.25
CA PHE A 145 7.31 8.73 -4.35
C PHE A 145 5.86 8.89 -3.84
N GLY A 146 5.54 8.36 -2.65
CA GLY A 146 4.24 8.55 -2.00
C GLY A 146 3.08 7.87 -2.70
N MET A 147 1.99 8.62 -2.86
CA MET A 147 0.75 8.19 -3.53
C MET A 147 0.60 8.76 -4.94
N GLU A 148 1.50 9.65 -5.35
CA GLU A 148 1.55 10.26 -6.68
C GLU A 148 0.22 10.86 -7.14
N SER A 149 -0.13 10.64 -8.42
CA SER A 149 -1.39 11.14 -8.99
C SER A 149 -2.63 10.32 -8.60
N TRP A 150 -2.46 9.30 -7.76
CA TRP A 150 -3.53 8.40 -7.33
C TRP A 150 -4.33 8.91 -6.12
N ASP A 151 -3.87 9.95 -5.47
CA ASP A 151 -4.43 10.43 -4.22
C ASP A 151 -4.53 11.96 -4.19
N ILE A 152 -5.62 12.49 -3.60
CA ILE A 152 -5.86 13.95 -3.50
C ILE A 152 -4.85 14.61 -2.55
N MET A 153 -4.34 13.89 -1.54
CA MET A 153 -3.34 14.37 -0.60
C MET A 153 -1.91 14.26 -1.12
N ASP A 154 -1.78 13.95 -2.41
CA ASP A 154 -0.54 14.00 -3.19
C ASP A 154 -0.83 14.73 -4.52
N SER A 155 -0.16 14.37 -5.58
CA SER A 155 -0.24 15.01 -6.89
C SER A 155 -1.60 14.86 -7.58
N GLY A 156 -2.48 13.99 -7.09
CA GLY A 156 -3.83 13.78 -7.61
C GLY A 156 -4.73 15.03 -7.54
N GLY A 157 -4.39 16.00 -6.68
CA GLY A 157 -5.00 17.32 -6.67
C GLY A 157 -4.82 18.10 -7.97
N TYR A 158 -3.79 17.80 -8.75
CA TYR A 158 -3.49 18.47 -10.01
C TYR A 158 -3.98 17.72 -11.25
N ASN A 159 -4.71 16.60 -11.08
CA ASN A 159 -5.22 15.83 -12.21
C ASN A 159 -6.19 16.63 -13.08
N GLY A 160 -6.23 16.27 -14.35
CA GLY A 160 -7.07 16.90 -15.34
C GLY A 160 -6.35 17.11 -16.68
N PRO A 161 -7.07 17.55 -17.71
CA PRO A 161 -6.53 17.72 -19.06
C PRO A 161 -5.29 18.61 -19.15
N ASP A 162 -5.24 19.66 -18.34
CA ASP A 162 -4.18 20.67 -18.31
C ASP A 162 -3.30 20.61 -17.06
N ARG A 163 -3.46 19.57 -16.23
CA ARG A 163 -2.78 19.42 -14.92
C ARG A 163 -2.97 20.65 -13.99
N ASN A 164 -4.16 21.14 -13.92
CA ASN A 164 -4.50 22.33 -13.17
C ASN A 164 -5.60 22.05 -12.13
N GLY A 165 -5.85 20.77 -11.84
CA GLY A 165 -6.86 20.33 -10.87
C GLY A 165 -8.29 20.48 -11.35
N GLU A 166 -8.52 20.46 -12.67
CA GLU A 166 -9.88 20.58 -13.24
C GLU A 166 -10.72 19.35 -12.91
N VAL A 167 -10.09 18.18 -12.88
CA VAL A 167 -10.69 16.88 -12.51
C VAL A 167 -9.75 16.20 -11.51
N PRO A 168 -9.69 16.70 -10.26
CA PRO A 168 -8.81 16.12 -9.25
C PRO A 168 -9.20 14.67 -8.93
N CYS A 169 -8.25 13.90 -8.41
CA CYS A 169 -8.49 12.56 -7.95
C CYS A 169 -9.60 12.54 -6.87
N GLY A 170 -10.53 11.62 -7.00
CA GLY A 170 -11.48 11.34 -5.92
C GLY A 170 -10.78 10.66 -4.75
N TYR A 171 -11.35 10.78 -3.56
CA TYR A 171 -10.81 10.10 -2.37
C TYR A 171 -10.62 8.61 -2.59
N THR A 172 -9.45 8.11 -2.21
CA THR A 172 -9.10 6.70 -2.14
C THR A 172 -10.01 5.95 -1.17
N ALA A 173 -9.97 4.62 -1.22
CA ALA A 173 -10.66 3.81 -0.22
C ALA A 173 -10.15 4.09 1.20
N TYR A 174 -8.84 4.33 1.34
CA TYR A 174 -8.23 4.72 2.61
C TYR A 174 -8.80 6.02 3.16
N GLU A 175 -8.82 7.08 2.36
CA GLU A 175 -9.32 8.40 2.76
C GLU A 175 -10.81 8.35 3.13
N ARG A 176 -11.61 7.61 2.35
CA ARG A 176 -13.04 7.40 2.65
C ARG A 176 -13.24 6.62 3.95
N TRP A 177 -12.41 5.63 4.20
CA TRP A 177 -12.45 4.87 5.46
C TRP A 177 -12.01 5.73 6.64
N PHE A 178 -10.95 6.52 6.49
CA PHE A 178 -10.46 7.45 7.49
C PHE A 178 -11.55 8.48 7.88
N ALA A 179 -12.27 9.01 6.90
CA ALA A 179 -13.40 9.94 7.11
C ALA A 179 -14.70 9.25 7.59
N GLY A 180 -14.71 7.91 7.75
CA GLY A 180 -15.88 7.16 8.18
C GLY A 180 -16.95 6.94 7.11
N TRP A 181 -16.63 7.17 5.84
CA TRP A 181 -17.58 7.05 4.71
C TRP A 181 -17.54 5.68 4.02
N LEU A 182 -16.57 4.85 4.35
CA LEU A 182 -16.38 3.52 3.80
C LEU A 182 -15.96 2.56 4.91
N SER A 183 -16.33 1.29 4.77
CA SER A 183 -15.79 0.19 5.58
C SER A 183 -15.10 -0.81 4.67
N PHE A 184 -13.89 -1.20 5.03
CA PHE A 184 -13.19 -2.27 4.33
C PHE A 184 -13.78 -3.64 4.65
N THR A 185 -13.74 -4.55 3.68
CA THR A 185 -13.85 -5.98 3.93
C THR A 185 -12.44 -6.55 4.15
N GLU A 186 -12.21 -7.18 5.31
CA GLU A 186 -10.93 -7.81 5.61
C GLU A 186 -10.78 -9.12 4.84
N LEU A 187 -9.61 -9.29 4.19
CA LEU A 187 -9.19 -10.55 3.59
C LEU A 187 -8.18 -11.23 4.52
N ASN A 188 -8.58 -12.33 5.14
CA ASN A 188 -7.76 -13.10 6.08
C ASN A 188 -7.77 -14.61 5.81
N GLU A 189 -8.65 -15.10 4.97
CA GLU A 189 -8.77 -16.50 4.57
C GLU A 189 -8.78 -16.63 3.04
N MET A 190 -8.49 -17.82 2.53
CA MET A 190 -8.54 -18.08 1.08
C MET A 190 -9.89 -17.74 0.49
N GLU A 191 -9.90 -16.86 -0.48
CA GLU A 191 -11.14 -16.39 -1.11
C GLU A 191 -10.92 -16.04 -2.58
N ARG A 192 -11.92 -16.29 -3.41
CA ARG A 192 -12.01 -15.79 -4.77
C ARG A 192 -12.92 -14.59 -4.84
N ILE A 193 -12.34 -13.44 -5.06
CA ILE A 193 -13.11 -12.21 -5.29
C ILE A 193 -13.53 -12.16 -6.76
N LYS A 194 -14.81 -11.92 -6.97
CA LYS A 194 -15.40 -11.79 -8.30
C LYS A 194 -16.09 -10.45 -8.45
N ASP A 195 -15.95 -9.89 -9.64
CA ASP A 195 -16.74 -8.75 -10.09
C ASP A 195 -16.67 -7.54 -9.14
N MET A 196 -15.48 -7.26 -8.57
CA MET A 196 -15.24 -6.09 -7.74
C MET A 196 -15.48 -4.81 -8.55
N PRO A 197 -16.48 -3.99 -8.19
CA PRO A 197 -16.83 -2.79 -8.94
C PRO A 197 -15.82 -1.67 -8.73
N ASP A 198 -15.81 -0.72 -9.65
CA ASP A 198 -15.08 0.54 -9.55
C ASP A 198 -15.48 1.34 -8.30
N LEU A 199 -14.49 1.80 -7.54
CA LEU A 199 -14.67 2.61 -6.35
C LEU A 199 -15.44 3.92 -6.63
N GLY A 200 -15.36 4.46 -7.85
CA GLY A 200 -16.14 5.62 -8.29
C GLY A 200 -17.65 5.34 -8.39
N THR A 201 -18.05 4.08 -8.49
CA THR A 201 -19.45 3.67 -8.66
C THR A 201 -20.03 2.96 -7.46
N ALA A 202 -19.22 2.21 -6.70
CA ALA A 202 -19.67 1.47 -5.53
C ALA A 202 -18.59 1.46 -4.42
N PRO A 203 -18.97 1.58 -3.14
CA PRO A 203 -18.04 1.65 -2.02
C PRO A 203 -17.58 0.24 -1.60
N MET A 204 -16.86 -0.47 -2.48
CA MET A 204 -16.31 -1.80 -2.20
C MET A 204 -14.78 -1.74 -2.26
N SER A 205 -14.15 -2.17 -1.16
CA SER A 205 -12.70 -2.20 -1.04
C SER A 205 -12.28 -3.23 0.01
N TYR A 206 -11.06 -3.72 -0.10
CA TYR A 206 -10.53 -4.76 0.79
C TYR A 206 -9.31 -4.27 1.55
N ILE A 207 -9.08 -4.87 2.71
CA ILE A 207 -7.90 -4.63 3.55
C ILE A 207 -7.24 -5.95 3.92
N ILE A 208 -5.91 -5.97 3.91
CA ILE A 208 -5.09 -7.13 4.26
C ILE A 208 -4.08 -6.69 5.32
N TYR A 209 -4.26 -7.16 6.55
CA TYR A 209 -3.38 -6.79 7.66
C TYR A 209 -2.10 -7.63 7.73
N ASN A 210 -1.03 -7.02 8.22
CA ASN A 210 0.04 -7.74 8.89
C ASN A 210 -0.51 -8.37 10.17
N ASN A 211 -0.41 -9.69 10.32
CA ASN A 211 -1.03 -10.40 11.45
C ASN A 211 -0.50 -9.98 12.81
N SER A 212 0.78 -9.62 12.89
CA SER A 212 1.42 -9.19 14.15
C SER A 212 1.25 -7.71 14.45
N ASN A 213 0.94 -6.90 13.44
CA ASN A 213 0.85 -5.45 13.58
C ASN A 213 -0.26 -4.90 12.67
N HIS A 214 -1.44 -4.71 13.21
CA HIS A 214 -2.60 -4.21 12.46
C HIS A 214 -2.50 -2.71 12.08
N ASP A 215 -1.49 -1.99 12.55
CA ASP A 215 -1.18 -0.65 12.05
C ASP A 215 -0.49 -0.71 10.67
N GLU A 216 0.00 -1.90 10.25
CA GLU A 216 0.55 -2.13 8.92
C GLU A 216 -0.35 -3.03 8.08
N TYR A 217 -0.77 -2.55 6.91
CA TYR A 217 -1.72 -3.23 6.05
C TYR A 217 -1.61 -2.79 4.59
N PHE A 218 -2.27 -3.55 3.72
CA PHE A 218 -2.49 -3.18 2.33
C PHE A 218 -3.98 -2.93 2.10
N THR A 219 -4.30 -1.92 1.31
CA THR A 219 -5.67 -1.68 0.84
C THR A 219 -5.78 -1.97 -0.65
N LEU A 220 -6.94 -2.47 -1.07
CA LEU A 220 -7.22 -2.82 -2.45
C LEU A 220 -8.48 -2.11 -2.90
N GLU A 221 -8.40 -1.44 -4.04
CA GLU A 221 -9.53 -0.77 -4.66
C GLU A 221 -9.48 -0.88 -6.18
N ASN A 222 -10.64 -1.04 -6.80
CA ASN A 222 -10.74 -1.02 -8.26
C ASN A 222 -10.87 0.44 -8.72
N ARG A 223 -9.94 0.86 -9.58
CA ARG A 223 -9.90 2.18 -10.21
C ARG A 223 -10.23 2.06 -11.68
N GLN A 224 -11.18 2.89 -12.12
CA GLN A 224 -11.55 3.00 -13.52
C GLN A 224 -11.59 4.47 -13.91
N ASN A 225 -11.54 4.76 -15.22
CA ASN A 225 -11.59 6.14 -15.72
C ASN A 225 -13.00 6.70 -15.67
N THR A 226 -13.56 6.81 -14.48
CA THR A 226 -14.94 7.24 -14.23
C THR A 226 -15.01 8.37 -13.22
N ARG A 227 -15.92 9.32 -13.43
CA ARG A 227 -16.18 10.44 -12.49
C ARG A 227 -14.89 11.17 -12.11
N TRP A 228 -14.57 11.27 -10.80
CA TRP A 228 -13.37 11.91 -10.26
C TRP A 228 -12.10 11.06 -10.43
N PHE A 229 -12.19 9.87 -11.03
CA PHE A 229 -11.05 9.03 -11.44
C PHE A 229 -10.84 9.05 -12.97
N GLU A 230 -11.52 9.95 -13.68
CA GLU A 230 -11.45 10.04 -15.14
C GLU A 230 -10.04 10.36 -15.66
N TYR A 231 -9.28 11.08 -14.86
CA TYR A 231 -7.89 11.45 -15.17
C TYR A 231 -6.96 10.98 -14.04
N VAL A 232 -5.83 10.42 -14.44
CA VAL A 232 -4.65 10.28 -13.59
C VAL A 232 -3.55 11.04 -14.30
N ASN A 233 -3.04 12.12 -13.70
CA ASN A 233 -2.25 13.12 -14.40
C ASN A 233 -3.05 13.72 -15.58
N THR A 234 -2.63 13.47 -16.83
CA THR A 234 -3.37 13.84 -18.05
C THR A 234 -3.89 12.61 -18.81
N SER A 235 -3.59 11.40 -18.34
CA SER A 235 -4.02 10.14 -18.96
C SER A 235 -5.46 9.78 -18.59
N ARG A 236 -6.13 9.10 -19.51
CA ARG A 236 -7.42 8.44 -19.31
C ARG A 236 -7.33 6.92 -19.52
N ASN A 237 -6.12 6.37 -19.43
CA ASN A 237 -5.86 4.95 -19.65
C ASN A 237 -5.43 4.21 -18.39
N CYS A 238 -5.47 4.88 -17.24
CA CYS A 238 -5.04 4.31 -15.97
C CYS A 238 -6.24 3.60 -15.31
N HIS A 239 -6.30 2.26 -15.40
CA HIS A 239 -7.37 1.47 -14.82
C HIS A 239 -6.89 0.09 -14.36
N GLY A 240 -7.54 -0.48 -13.35
CA GLY A 240 -7.18 -1.75 -12.75
C GLY A 240 -7.31 -1.75 -11.22
N LEU A 241 -6.70 -2.72 -10.57
CA LEU A 241 -6.63 -2.84 -9.11
C LEU A 241 -5.48 -1.99 -8.58
N LEU A 242 -5.78 -0.96 -7.82
CA LEU A 242 -4.80 -0.19 -7.05
C LEU A 242 -4.55 -0.88 -5.72
N ILE A 243 -3.28 -1.10 -5.40
CA ILE A 243 -2.82 -1.62 -4.11
C ILE A 243 -2.02 -0.52 -3.41
N THR A 244 -2.39 -0.21 -2.18
CA THR A 244 -1.68 0.75 -1.34
C THR A 244 -1.11 0.08 -0.11
N HIS A 245 0.14 0.38 0.25
CA HIS A 245 0.77 -0.06 1.49
C HIS A 245 0.69 1.05 2.53
N VAL A 246 0.21 0.73 3.71
CA VAL A 246 0.11 1.65 4.86
C VAL A 246 0.82 1.05 6.06
N ASP A 247 1.71 1.82 6.68
CA ASP A 247 2.27 1.57 8.02
C ASP A 247 1.91 2.77 8.91
N TYR A 248 0.71 2.73 9.47
CA TYR A 248 0.11 3.84 10.20
C TYR A 248 0.91 4.20 11.45
N SER A 249 1.09 5.49 11.64
CA SER A 249 1.67 6.05 12.86
C SER A 249 0.94 7.33 13.21
N ALA A 250 0.18 7.31 14.32
CA ALA A 250 -0.56 8.49 14.78
C ALA A 250 0.34 9.75 14.86
N ARG A 251 1.61 9.58 15.26
CA ARG A 251 2.56 10.69 15.30
C ARG A 251 2.89 11.21 13.90
N ALA A 252 3.17 10.32 12.94
CA ALA A 252 3.53 10.75 11.58
C ALA A 252 2.37 11.47 10.91
N TRP A 253 1.14 10.99 11.10
CA TRP A 253 -0.08 11.64 10.61
C TRP A 253 -0.27 13.02 11.25
N LEU A 254 -0.21 13.10 12.57
CA LEU A 254 -0.38 14.38 13.30
C LEU A 254 0.69 15.44 12.97
N THR A 255 1.90 15.02 12.63
CA THR A 255 3.02 15.94 12.36
C THR A 255 3.29 16.13 10.86
N ASN A 256 2.39 15.69 10.01
CA ASN A 256 2.52 15.75 8.55
C ASN A 256 3.89 15.23 8.06
N SER A 257 4.29 14.04 8.55
CA SER A 257 5.60 13.45 8.26
C SER A 257 5.51 12.01 7.76
N VAL A 258 4.41 11.67 7.07
CA VAL A 258 4.05 10.31 6.66
C VAL A 258 5.14 9.70 5.77
N ASN A 259 5.57 10.40 4.74
CA ASN A 259 6.52 9.91 3.74
C ASN A 259 7.86 10.66 3.73
N THR A 260 8.23 11.33 4.83
CA THR A 260 9.49 12.08 4.93
C THR A 260 10.75 11.21 5.03
N ASN A 261 10.61 9.90 5.10
CA ASN A 261 11.70 8.93 5.04
C ASN A 261 11.49 8.04 3.81
N SER A 262 12.27 8.26 2.76
CA SER A 262 12.16 7.53 1.48
C SER A 262 12.41 6.02 1.61
N GLU A 263 13.22 5.60 2.60
CA GLU A 263 13.45 4.18 2.88
C GLU A 263 12.29 3.51 3.67
N HIS A 264 11.37 4.31 4.20
CA HIS A 264 10.22 3.87 4.98
C HIS A 264 9.05 4.81 4.76
N GLN A 265 8.48 4.75 3.58
CA GLN A 265 7.26 5.46 3.24
C GLN A 265 6.08 4.77 3.89
N ARG A 266 5.30 5.52 4.67
CA ARG A 266 4.21 4.97 5.49
C ARG A 266 2.87 4.91 4.78
N MET A 267 2.77 5.58 3.66
CA MET A 267 1.60 5.56 2.78
C MET A 267 2.10 5.67 1.35
N SER A 268 2.01 4.59 0.59
CA SER A 268 2.50 4.58 -0.79
C SER A 268 1.72 3.61 -1.67
N ILE A 269 1.68 3.90 -2.96
CA ILE A 269 1.22 2.91 -3.93
C ILE A 269 2.18 1.72 -3.99
N VAL A 270 1.67 0.60 -4.51
CA VAL A 270 2.45 -0.58 -4.89
C VAL A 270 2.33 -0.72 -6.41
N PRO A 271 3.22 -0.11 -7.19
CA PRO A 271 3.11 -0.12 -8.65
C PRO A 271 3.31 -1.53 -9.20
N ALA A 272 2.46 -1.94 -10.15
CA ALA A 272 2.49 -3.29 -10.70
C ALA A 272 3.76 -3.56 -11.50
N ASP A 273 4.31 -2.55 -12.18
CA ASP A 273 5.54 -2.66 -12.98
C ASP A 273 6.82 -2.31 -12.22
N ASN A 274 6.69 -1.85 -10.96
CA ASN A 274 7.81 -1.42 -10.12
C ASN A 274 8.59 -0.23 -10.72
N ASP A 275 7.94 0.61 -11.51
CA ASP A 275 8.44 1.89 -11.98
C ASP A 275 7.85 3.01 -11.10
N TYR A 276 8.59 4.05 -10.82
CA TYR A 276 8.20 5.23 -10.02
C TYR A 276 8.42 6.52 -10.81
N GLY A 277 8.68 6.38 -12.11
CA GLY A 277 8.96 7.49 -12.98
C GLY A 277 10.38 8.04 -12.90
N PHE A 278 10.55 9.25 -13.40
CA PHE A 278 11.87 9.87 -13.50
C PHE A 278 12.34 10.41 -12.16
N TYR A 279 13.46 9.89 -11.65
CA TYR A 279 14.10 10.42 -10.45
C TYR A 279 14.79 11.75 -10.73
N TYR A 280 14.32 12.79 -10.08
CA TYR A 280 14.84 14.14 -10.16
C TYR A 280 15.65 14.47 -8.91
N ASN A 281 16.87 15.03 -9.10
CA ASN A 281 17.71 15.51 -8.03
C ASN A 281 18.46 16.77 -8.49
N ASP A 282 18.19 17.91 -7.83
CA ASP A 282 18.86 19.19 -8.10
C ASP A 282 19.93 19.56 -7.04
N GLY A 283 20.23 18.63 -6.15
CA GLY A 283 21.16 18.81 -5.03
C GLY A 283 20.53 19.42 -3.78
N VAL A 284 19.24 19.74 -3.83
CA VAL A 284 18.44 20.26 -2.70
C VAL A 284 17.18 19.39 -2.53
N ASN A 285 16.51 19.08 -3.62
CA ASN A 285 15.28 18.30 -3.65
C ASN A 285 15.51 17.01 -4.43
N GLU A 286 14.99 15.92 -3.90
CA GLU A 286 14.96 14.60 -4.51
C GLU A 286 13.52 14.13 -4.59
N ARG A 287 13.04 13.77 -5.77
CA ARG A 287 11.67 13.31 -5.98
C ARG A 287 11.55 12.45 -7.24
N TYR A 288 10.53 11.63 -7.28
CA TYR A 288 10.07 11.00 -8.51
C TYR A 288 9.09 11.92 -9.25
N VAL A 289 9.14 11.88 -10.57
CA VAL A 289 8.24 12.64 -11.44
C VAL A 289 7.56 11.63 -12.37
N PRO A 290 6.32 11.27 -12.09
CA PRO A 290 5.61 10.29 -12.90
C PRO A 290 5.31 10.82 -14.29
N SER A 291 5.37 9.95 -15.31
CA SER A 291 4.83 10.19 -16.64
C SER A 291 3.47 9.50 -16.81
N ASN A 292 2.73 9.83 -17.86
CA ASN A 292 1.51 9.09 -18.14
C ASN A 292 1.76 7.61 -18.40
N GLU A 293 2.85 7.29 -19.10
CA GLU A 293 3.22 5.91 -19.43
C GLU A 293 3.57 5.09 -18.20
N GLU A 294 4.23 5.71 -17.25
CA GLU A 294 4.54 5.07 -15.96
C GLU A 294 3.27 4.84 -15.15
N LEU A 295 2.45 5.87 -14.92
CA LEU A 295 1.18 5.76 -14.20
C LEU A 295 0.21 4.72 -14.82
N GLU A 296 0.26 4.48 -16.13
CA GLU A 296 -0.52 3.42 -16.79
C GLU A 296 -0.03 2.02 -16.40
N GLY A 297 1.19 1.88 -15.88
CA GLY A 297 1.80 0.63 -15.41
C GLY A 297 1.53 0.29 -13.95
N ASP A 298 1.08 1.24 -13.12
CA ASP A 298 0.95 1.07 -11.68
C ASP A 298 -0.11 0.06 -11.24
N LEU A 299 -1.19 -0.06 -12.00
CA LEU A 299 -2.35 -0.86 -11.61
C LEU A 299 -2.23 -2.31 -12.07
N PHE A 300 -2.88 -3.21 -11.33
CA PHE A 300 -2.96 -4.62 -11.68
C PHE A 300 -4.29 -4.93 -12.39
N PRO A 301 -4.32 -5.66 -13.55
CA PRO A 301 -3.16 -6.03 -14.34
C PRO A 301 -2.54 -4.85 -15.12
N GLY A 302 -3.24 -3.73 -15.24
CA GLY A 302 -2.81 -2.50 -15.89
C GLY A 302 -2.27 -2.69 -17.31
N SER A 303 -1.56 -1.69 -17.81
CA SER A 303 -0.94 -1.74 -19.16
C SER A 303 0.21 -2.75 -19.24
N CYS A 304 0.87 -3.05 -18.12
CA CYS A 304 1.97 -4.01 -18.02
C CYS A 304 1.53 -5.47 -17.95
N GLY A 305 0.22 -5.74 -17.71
CA GLY A 305 -0.35 -7.09 -17.67
C GLY A 305 0.10 -7.94 -16.48
N ILE A 306 0.46 -7.33 -15.37
CA ILE A 306 0.90 -8.03 -14.15
C ILE A 306 -0.32 -8.53 -13.38
N THR A 307 -0.45 -9.85 -13.26
CA THR A 307 -1.65 -10.52 -12.72
C THR A 307 -1.49 -11.06 -11.31
N GLU A 308 -0.39 -10.70 -10.61
CA GLU A 308 -0.13 -11.19 -9.26
C GLU A 308 0.57 -10.15 -8.39
N PHE A 309 0.24 -10.17 -7.09
CA PHE A 309 0.93 -9.49 -6.03
C PHE A 309 1.31 -10.51 -4.97
N THR A 310 2.61 -10.78 -4.82
CA THR A 310 3.17 -11.79 -3.92
C THR A 310 4.38 -11.22 -3.19
N ASN A 311 4.94 -11.97 -2.24
CA ASN A 311 6.16 -11.56 -1.53
C ASN A 311 7.35 -11.25 -2.44
N ILE A 312 7.35 -11.79 -3.66
CA ILE A 312 8.46 -11.73 -4.60
C ILE A 312 8.09 -11.13 -5.96
N SER A 313 6.88 -10.65 -6.13
CA SER A 313 6.43 -10.00 -7.38
C SER A 313 7.34 -8.85 -7.75
N HIS A 314 7.80 -8.09 -6.75
CA HIS A 314 8.77 -7.03 -6.92
C HIS A 314 9.82 -7.09 -5.81
N ILE A 315 11.09 -7.03 -6.17
CA ILE A 315 12.23 -7.21 -5.25
C ILE A 315 12.20 -6.20 -4.09
N ASN A 316 11.64 -5.03 -4.30
CA ASN A 316 11.67 -3.92 -3.33
C ASN A 316 10.32 -3.56 -2.73
N VAL A 317 9.21 -3.95 -3.34
CA VAL A 317 7.88 -3.45 -2.95
C VAL A 317 6.92 -4.57 -2.65
N GLY A 318 6.68 -5.54 -3.43
CA GLY A 318 5.78 -6.68 -3.24
C GLY A 318 5.09 -6.77 -1.87
N GLY A 319 4.77 -7.90 -1.39
CA GLY A 319 4.22 -8.12 -0.04
C GLY A 319 5.25 -7.98 1.10
N ARG A 320 6.24 -7.08 0.95
CA ARG A 320 7.23 -6.79 1.99
C ARG A 320 6.64 -5.87 3.05
N LEU A 321 6.95 -6.16 4.31
CA LEU A 321 6.49 -5.41 5.47
C LEU A 321 7.66 -4.65 6.11
N PHE A 322 7.36 -3.55 6.79
CA PHE A 322 8.29 -2.85 7.67
C PHE A 322 8.34 -3.49 9.06
N ASN A 323 7.24 -4.07 9.51
CA ASN A 323 7.14 -4.74 10.81
C ASN A 323 7.13 -6.26 10.61
N GLN A 324 7.75 -6.99 11.55
CA GLN A 324 7.76 -8.44 11.51
C GLN A 324 6.36 -9.03 11.56
N ASN A 325 6.09 -10.05 10.74
CA ASN A 325 4.89 -10.86 10.79
C ASN A 325 5.01 -11.99 11.85
N ASP A 326 3.93 -12.70 12.10
CA ASP A 326 3.84 -13.78 13.11
C ASP A 326 4.87 -14.90 12.90
N ASP A 327 5.27 -15.16 11.67
CA ASP A 327 6.29 -16.17 11.34
C ASP A 327 7.73 -15.67 11.51
N GLY A 328 7.91 -14.42 11.96
CA GLY A 328 9.21 -13.78 12.17
C GLY A 328 9.88 -13.25 10.90
N THR A 329 9.20 -13.29 9.77
CA THR A 329 9.65 -12.69 8.50
C THR A 329 9.09 -11.28 8.31
N PHE A 330 9.59 -10.56 7.30
CA PHE A 330 9.09 -9.27 6.86
C PHE A 330 8.31 -9.42 5.55
N TYR A 331 7.45 -10.45 5.47
CA TYR A 331 6.62 -10.74 4.31
C TYR A 331 5.17 -10.89 4.72
N LEU A 332 4.27 -10.38 3.88
CA LEU A 332 2.84 -10.47 4.11
C LEU A 332 2.33 -11.92 4.11
N ASN A 333 2.92 -12.78 3.27
CA ASN A 333 2.55 -14.19 3.11
C ASN A 333 1.07 -14.42 2.72
N LYS A 334 0.43 -13.44 2.12
CA LYS A 334 -0.96 -13.45 1.67
C LYS A 334 -1.02 -13.06 0.20
N PRO A 335 -0.64 -13.96 -0.73
CA PRO A 335 -0.57 -13.65 -2.15
C PRO A 335 -1.95 -13.35 -2.76
N ILE A 336 -1.96 -12.41 -3.68
CA ILE A 336 -3.06 -12.15 -4.60
C ILE A 336 -2.60 -12.63 -5.98
N THR A 337 -3.39 -13.45 -6.63
CA THR A 337 -3.05 -14.05 -7.94
C THR A 337 -4.25 -14.03 -8.87
N ASN A 338 -4.03 -14.35 -10.14
CA ASN A 338 -5.08 -14.38 -11.14
C ASN A 338 -5.89 -13.07 -11.24
N ILE A 339 -5.23 -11.93 -11.01
CA ILE A 339 -5.87 -10.62 -11.14
C ILE A 339 -6.29 -10.44 -12.59
N LYS A 340 -7.57 -10.15 -12.80
CA LYS A 340 -8.18 -9.99 -14.12
C LYS A 340 -9.11 -8.80 -14.11
N GLU A 341 -9.07 -8.08 -15.19
CA GLU A 341 -10.03 -7.02 -15.49
C GLU A 341 -10.94 -7.46 -16.62
N ALA A 342 -12.22 -7.38 -16.39
CA ALA A 342 -13.23 -7.66 -17.39
C ALA A 342 -13.45 -6.45 -18.31
N ALA A 343 -14.06 -6.66 -19.47
CA ALA A 343 -14.29 -5.59 -20.45
C ALA A 343 -15.19 -4.45 -19.94
N ASP A 344 -15.95 -4.68 -18.89
CA ASP A 344 -16.79 -3.70 -18.19
C ASP A 344 -16.08 -3.06 -16.96
N GLY A 345 -14.78 -3.32 -16.78
CA GLY A 345 -13.97 -2.75 -15.73
C GLY A 345 -14.08 -3.43 -14.36
N LEU A 346 -14.81 -4.55 -14.28
CA LEU A 346 -14.87 -5.32 -13.04
C LEU A 346 -13.55 -6.08 -12.81
N ILE A 347 -13.06 -6.06 -11.57
CA ILE A 347 -11.84 -6.77 -11.18
C ILE A 347 -12.20 -8.09 -10.46
N SER A 348 -11.47 -9.14 -10.80
CA SER A 348 -11.54 -10.42 -10.10
C SER A 348 -10.13 -10.91 -9.78
N PHE A 349 -9.96 -11.55 -8.63
CA PHE A 349 -8.66 -12.11 -8.21
C PHE A 349 -8.82 -13.25 -7.21
N ASP A 350 -7.77 -14.03 -7.05
CA ASP A 350 -7.67 -15.09 -6.05
C ASP A 350 -6.78 -14.61 -4.89
N PHE A 351 -7.34 -14.54 -3.69
CA PHE A 351 -6.60 -14.28 -2.45
C PHE A 351 -6.18 -15.60 -1.82
N MET A 352 -4.88 -15.76 -1.51
CA MET A 352 -4.28 -16.97 -0.94
C MET A 352 -4.63 -18.26 -1.71
N GLY A 353 -4.75 -18.18 -3.05
CA GLY A 353 -5.08 -19.31 -3.92
C GLY A 353 -6.54 -19.38 -4.36
N GLY A 354 -7.43 -18.57 -3.80
CA GLY A 354 -8.78 -18.34 -4.30
C GLY A 354 -9.79 -19.48 -4.15
N ILE A 355 -9.41 -20.54 -3.50
CA ILE A 355 -10.28 -21.68 -3.23
C ILE A 355 -10.24 -21.94 -1.72
N TYR A 356 -11.34 -21.64 -1.05
CA TYR A 356 -11.60 -22.23 0.24
C TYR A 356 -11.87 -23.71 -0.01
N VAL A 357 -10.91 -24.56 0.35
CA VAL A 357 -11.16 -25.98 0.48
C VAL A 357 -11.54 -26.23 1.93
N PRO A 358 -12.83 -26.46 2.21
CA PRO A 358 -13.26 -26.72 3.56
C PRO A 358 -12.47 -27.90 4.11
N LYS A 359 -11.92 -27.78 5.33
CA LYS A 359 -11.22 -28.87 5.98
C LYS A 359 -12.24 -29.79 6.61
N PRO A 360 -12.15 -31.12 6.36
CA PRO A 360 -12.95 -32.07 7.11
C PRO A 360 -12.71 -31.91 8.61
N HIS A 361 -13.78 -31.85 9.37
CA HIS A 361 -13.77 -31.85 10.82
C HIS A 361 -14.59 -33.01 11.37
N SER A 362 -14.61 -33.22 12.70
CA SER A 362 -15.30 -34.33 13.35
C SER A 362 -14.90 -35.69 12.78
N VAL A 363 -13.65 -35.83 12.36
CA VAL A 363 -13.18 -37.08 11.73
C VAL A 363 -13.21 -38.23 12.74
N SER A 364 -13.96 -39.29 12.42
CA SER A 364 -14.04 -40.51 13.23
C SER A 364 -13.88 -41.74 12.34
N ALA A 365 -13.40 -42.84 12.91
CA ALA A 365 -13.32 -44.12 12.24
C ALA A 365 -13.97 -45.21 13.08
N GLU A 366 -14.82 -45.99 12.47
CA GLU A 366 -15.48 -47.14 13.09
C GLU A 366 -15.07 -48.44 12.38
N THR A 367 -14.81 -49.49 13.14
CA THR A 367 -14.51 -50.80 12.59
C THR A 367 -15.83 -51.54 12.30
N GLU A 368 -16.11 -51.84 11.06
CA GLU A 368 -17.33 -52.55 10.68
C GLU A 368 -17.11 -54.07 10.67
N GLU A 369 -15.93 -54.51 10.18
CA GLU A 369 -15.54 -55.90 10.13
C GLU A 369 -14.03 -56.05 10.38
N SER A 370 -13.52 -57.30 10.50
CA SER A 370 -12.12 -57.55 10.78
C SER A 370 -11.13 -56.99 9.72
N ASN A 371 -11.60 -56.65 8.56
CA ASN A 371 -10.85 -56.16 7.41
C ASN A 371 -11.45 -54.89 6.78
N ALA A 372 -12.42 -54.27 7.43
CA ALA A 372 -13.07 -53.07 6.95
C ALA A 372 -13.28 -52.03 8.06
N PHE A 373 -13.15 -50.79 7.73
CA PHE A 373 -13.51 -49.64 8.61
C PHE A 373 -14.21 -48.56 7.80
N ALA A 374 -15.11 -47.83 8.44
CA ALA A 374 -15.71 -46.67 7.88
C ALA A 374 -15.10 -45.41 8.49
N VAL A 375 -14.85 -44.41 7.67
CA VAL A 375 -14.40 -43.10 8.10
C VAL A 375 -15.53 -42.09 7.85
N HIS A 376 -15.89 -41.38 8.88
CA HIS A 376 -16.89 -40.34 8.85
C HIS A 376 -16.23 -38.99 9.13
N TRP A 377 -16.67 -37.95 8.41
CA TRP A 377 -16.28 -36.57 8.66
C TRP A 377 -17.40 -35.62 8.31
N ASP A 378 -17.39 -34.47 8.93
CA ASP A 378 -18.24 -33.34 8.59
C ASP A 378 -17.42 -32.31 7.79
N ILE A 379 -18.10 -31.47 7.00
CA ILE A 379 -17.49 -30.42 6.20
C ILE A 379 -18.42 -29.22 6.13
N ASP A 380 -17.87 -28.02 6.33
CA ASP A 380 -18.60 -26.78 6.18
C ASP A 380 -18.47 -26.28 4.73
N GLY A 381 -19.49 -26.50 3.92
CA GLY A 381 -19.55 -26.07 2.53
C GLY A 381 -19.68 -27.21 1.52
N GLU A 382 -19.71 -26.86 0.25
CA GLU A 382 -19.81 -27.81 -0.87
C GLU A 382 -18.43 -28.09 -1.46
N VAL A 383 -18.11 -29.34 -1.71
CA VAL A 383 -16.91 -29.80 -2.42
C VAL A 383 -17.29 -30.79 -3.50
N ASP A 384 -16.61 -30.73 -4.64
CA ASP A 384 -16.89 -31.61 -5.79
C ASP A 384 -16.42 -33.05 -5.57
N SER A 385 -15.35 -33.24 -4.80
CA SER A 385 -14.76 -34.57 -4.55
C SER A 385 -13.84 -34.55 -3.33
N PHE A 386 -13.59 -35.72 -2.78
CA PHE A 386 -12.60 -36.00 -1.74
C PHE A 386 -11.55 -36.96 -2.26
N GLU A 387 -10.31 -36.74 -1.87
CA GLU A 387 -9.23 -37.72 -2.02
C GLU A 387 -8.92 -38.30 -0.64
N ILE A 388 -8.97 -39.62 -0.52
CA ILE A 388 -8.72 -40.34 0.72
C ILE A 388 -7.44 -41.14 0.54
N GLU A 389 -6.42 -40.80 1.31
CA GLU A 389 -5.18 -41.61 1.39
C GLU A 389 -5.25 -42.51 2.61
N VAL A 390 -5.08 -43.81 2.38
CA VAL A 390 -5.08 -44.82 3.45
C VAL A 390 -3.73 -45.43 3.55
N GLU A 391 -3.04 -45.22 4.68
CA GLU A 391 -1.75 -45.88 4.97
C GLU A 391 -1.90 -46.99 5.99
N GLU A 392 -1.40 -48.19 5.70
CA GLU A 392 -1.30 -49.25 6.68
C GLU A 392 -0.11 -49.02 7.61
N ILE A 393 -0.38 -48.64 8.86
CA ILE A 393 0.65 -48.51 9.90
C ILE A 393 0.88 -49.87 10.55
N ARG A 394 1.86 -50.60 10.07
CA ARG A 394 2.31 -51.80 10.75
C ARG A 394 3.09 -51.42 12.03
N LYS A 395 2.71 -51.95 13.20
CA LYS A 395 3.52 -51.80 14.42
C LYS A 395 4.92 -52.31 14.14
N LYS A 396 5.86 -51.39 14.01
CA LYS A 396 7.28 -51.73 13.96
C LYS A 396 7.75 -52.19 15.35
N THR A 397 8.39 -53.30 15.42
CA THR A 397 9.21 -53.70 16.60
C THR A 397 10.28 -52.63 16.83
N PRO A 398 10.69 -52.34 18.09
CA PRO A 398 11.55 -51.21 18.43
C PRO A 398 13.00 -51.42 18.00
N LEU A 399 13.27 -51.21 16.73
CA LEU A 399 14.62 -51.12 16.15
C LEU A 399 14.68 -49.96 15.16
N GLU A 400 14.13 -48.82 15.58
CA GLU A 400 14.30 -47.57 14.85
C GLU A 400 15.52 -46.82 15.40
N SER A 401 16.72 -47.25 14.97
CA SER A 401 17.82 -46.30 14.94
C SER A 401 17.59 -45.36 13.75
N LEU A 402 17.53 -44.08 13.99
CA LEU A 402 17.56 -43.07 12.95
C LEU A 402 18.84 -43.31 12.15
N MET A 403 18.72 -43.80 10.90
CA MET A 403 19.87 -44.23 10.11
C MET A 403 20.63 -43.07 9.51
N ILE A 404 19.97 -41.92 9.31
CA ILE A 404 20.58 -40.67 8.87
C ILE A 404 19.86 -39.50 9.52
N SER A 405 20.63 -38.52 10.00
CA SER A 405 20.15 -37.16 10.37
C SER A 405 21.04 -36.14 9.69
N GLU A 406 20.47 -35.37 8.80
CA GLU A 406 21.13 -34.26 8.10
C GLU A 406 20.24 -33.02 8.19
N ASN A 407 20.79 -31.92 8.70
CA ASN A 407 20.04 -30.69 8.90
C ASN A 407 20.34 -29.61 7.85
N PHE A 408 21.29 -29.90 6.94
CA PHE A 408 21.71 -28.98 5.87
C PHE A 408 22.13 -27.56 6.36
N ALA A 409 22.51 -27.44 7.63
CA ALA A 409 22.84 -26.14 8.24
C ALA A 409 24.00 -25.42 7.54
N ASN A 410 24.94 -26.19 6.94
CA ASN A 410 26.06 -25.57 6.23
C ASN A 410 25.69 -25.01 4.85
N PHE A 411 24.45 -25.19 4.40
CA PHE A 411 23.92 -24.57 3.18
C PHE A 411 23.27 -23.22 3.45
N LEU A 412 23.10 -22.83 4.72
CA LEU A 412 22.53 -21.55 5.09
C LEU A 412 23.46 -20.40 4.71
N THR A 413 22.90 -19.36 4.11
CA THR A 413 23.57 -18.11 3.81
C THR A 413 22.98 -16.98 4.65
N GLU A 414 23.74 -15.90 4.85
CA GLU A 414 23.21 -14.71 5.51
C GLU A 414 22.03 -14.12 4.72
N PRO A 415 20.99 -13.63 5.39
CA PRO A 415 19.86 -12.95 4.72
C PRO A 415 20.36 -11.82 3.80
N GLY A 416 19.90 -11.82 2.56
CA GLY A 416 20.30 -10.84 1.54
C GLY A 416 21.63 -11.15 0.84
N SER A 417 22.30 -12.24 1.15
CA SER A 417 23.42 -12.72 0.34
C SER A 417 22.90 -13.38 -0.94
N ASP A 418 23.68 -13.23 -2.02
CA ASP A 418 23.31 -13.70 -3.36
C ASP A 418 23.29 -15.24 -3.41
N ASP A 419 22.11 -15.80 -3.19
CA ASP A 419 21.89 -17.25 -3.14
C ASP A 419 22.04 -17.90 -4.51
N GLY A 420 22.84 -18.94 -4.56
CA GLY A 420 22.72 -19.90 -5.66
C GLY A 420 23.51 -19.61 -6.91
N LYS A 421 24.60 -18.83 -6.87
CA LYS A 421 25.48 -18.65 -8.02
C LYS A 421 26.38 -19.84 -8.33
N MET A 422 26.70 -20.66 -7.32
CA MET A 422 27.60 -21.80 -7.49
C MET A 422 26.84 -23.11 -7.28
N ASP A 423 26.84 -23.98 -8.27
CA ASP A 423 26.34 -25.36 -8.14
C ASP A 423 27.30 -26.19 -7.24
N LEU A 424 26.79 -26.57 -6.08
CA LEU A 424 27.55 -27.29 -5.06
C LEU A 424 27.48 -28.80 -5.23
N SER A 425 26.89 -29.33 -6.28
CA SER A 425 26.66 -30.74 -6.50
C SER A 425 27.93 -31.60 -6.39
N THR A 426 29.10 -31.05 -6.72
CA THR A 426 30.42 -31.73 -6.62
C THR A 426 31.07 -31.54 -5.24
N TYR A 427 30.53 -30.72 -4.37
CA TYR A 427 31.12 -30.37 -3.07
C TYR A 427 30.23 -30.79 -1.89
N LEU A 428 29.22 -31.63 -2.10
CA LEU A 428 28.19 -31.96 -1.09
C LEU A 428 28.79 -32.46 0.23
N ASN A 429 29.83 -33.26 0.17
CA ASN A 429 30.50 -33.78 1.40
C ASN A 429 31.12 -32.66 2.28
N SER A 430 31.36 -31.47 1.74
CA SER A 430 31.85 -30.31 2.51
C SER A 430 30.71 -29.51 3.15
N TYR A 431 29.48 -29.72 2.72
CA TYR A 431 28.30 -29.04 3.16
C TYR A 431 27.34 -29.90 3.97
N THR A 432 27.43 -31.23 3.86
CA THR A 432 26.62 -32.18 4.61
C THR A 432 27.37 -32.71 5.82
N GLN A 433 26.65 -33.04 6.88
CA GLN A 433 27.23 -33.65 8.10
C GLN A 433 27.61 -35.12 7.87
N ILE A 434 26.94 -35.74 6.93
CA ILE A 434 27.16 -37.13 6.56
C ILE A 434 27.66 -37.20 5.12
N ASN A 435 28.76 -37.92 4.88
CA ASN A 435 29.32 -38.06 3.55
C ASN A 435 28.51 -39.05 2.68
N GLY A 436 28.57 -38.84 1.38
CA GLY A 436 27.98 -39.76 0.39
C GLY A 436 26.68 -39.23 -0.24
N TRP A 437 26.25 -38.07 0.09
CA TRP A 437 25.19 -37.39 -0.65
C TRP A 437 25.63 -37.13 -2.08
N SER A 438 24.71 -37.28 -3.01
CA SER A 438 24.93 -36.95 -4.43
C SER A 438 23.74 -36.18 -4.98
N GLY A 439 23.97 -35.40 -6.01
CA GLY A 439 22.90 -34.61 -6.58
C GLY A 439 23.34 -33.78 -7.77
N LYS A 440 22.44 -32.96 -8.28
CA LYS A 440 22.66 -32.03 -9.39
C LYS A 440 21.90 -30.77 -9.14
N ARG A 441 22.54 -29.60 -9.40
CA ARG A 441 21.97 -28.29 -9.21
C ARG A 441 21.55 -28.03 -7.75
N ILE A 442 22.51 -28.17 -6.86
CA ILE A 442 22.36 -27.91 -5.42
C ILE A 442 23.07 -26.60 -5.09
N TYR A 443 22.39 -25.73 -4.38
CA TYR A 443 22.86 -24.38 -4.05
C TYR A 443 22.65 -24.08 -2.57
N THR A 444 23.34 -23.08 -2.07
CA THR A 444 23.04 -22.49 -0.76
C THR A 444 21.77 -21.64 -0.82
N SER A 445 21.10 -21.48 0.32
CA SER A 445 19.99 -20.55 0.48
C SER A 445 19.82 -20.10 1.92
N ALA A 446 19.02 -19.07 2.16
CA ALA A 446 18.71 -18.60 3.51
C ALA A 446 17.98 -19.66 4.36
N ASP A 447 17.30 -20.60 3.71
CA ASP A 447 16.48 -21.64 4.36
C ASP A 447 17.13 -23.05 4.35
N GLY A 448 18.33 -23.21 3.79
CA GLY A 448 19.03 -24.51 3.70
C GLY A 448 19.52 -24.82 2.29
N ALA A 449 19.45 -26.09 1.89
CA ALA A 449 19.86 -26.53 0.55
C ALA A 449 18.75 -26.26 -0.47
N LYS A 450 19.03 -25.42 -1.46
CA LYS A 450 18.14 -25.18 -2.61
C LYS A 450 18.42 -26.17 -3.72
N ILE A 451 17.39 -26.78 -4.30
CA ILE A 451 17.49 -27.79 -5.36
C ILE A 451 16.84 -27.27 -6.64
N GLY A 452 17.62 -27.15 -7.71
CA GLY A 452 17.18 -26.58 -8.97
C GLY A 452 17.40 -25.06 -9.06
N ASN A 453 17.11 -24.48 -10.22
CA ASN A 453 17.15 -23.05 -10.48
C ASN A 453 15.90 -22.64 -11.29
N SER A 454 15.78 -21.37 -11.68
CA SER A 454 14.61 -20.84 -12.39
C SER A 454 14.32 -21.49 -13.75
N THR A 455 15.28 -22.22 -14.33
CA THR A 455 15.16 -22.81 -15.67
C THR A 455 15.19 -24.32 -15.66
N ASP A 456 15.76 -24.93 -14.61
CA ASP A 456 16.07 -26.35 -14.60
C ASP A 456 15.86 -27.02 -13.23
N SER A 457 15.20 -28.16 -13.22
CA SER A 457 15.05 -29.00 -12.02
C SER A 457 16.39 -29.57 -11.54
N GLY A 458 16.56 -29.71 -10.24
CA GLY A 458 17.66 -30.40 -9.58
C GLY A 458 17.18 -31.68 -8.91
N HIS A 459 18.13 -32.43 -8.35
CA HIS A 459 17.83 -33.57 -7.47
C HIS A 459 18.94 -33.75 -6.43
N LEU A 460 18.55 -34.25 -5.28
CA LEU A 460 19.46 -34.63 -4.19
C LEU A 460 19.15 -36.06 -3.77
N MET A 461 20.19 -36.89 -3.67
CA MET A 461 20.08 -38.30 -3.32
C MET A 461 20.81 -38.60 -2.02
N THR A 462 20.22 -39.42 -1.18
CA THR A 462 20.82 -39.87 0.08
C THR A 462 22.00 -40.81 -0.17
N PRO A 463 22.94 -40.96 0.79
CA PRO A 463 24.08 -41.84 0.66
C PRO A 463 23.75 -43.34 0.75
N PHE A 464 22.48 -43.75 0.81
CA PHE A 464 22.11 -45.14 0.88
C PHE A 464 22.28 -45.86 -0.46
N LYS A 465 22.99 -46.98 -0.41
CA LYS A 465 22.87 -48.04 -1.42
C LYS A 465 21.79 -48.99 -0.95
N GLU A 466 20.94 -49.46 -1.88
CA GLU A 466 20.00 -50.55 -1.62
C GLU A 466 20.74 -51.75 -1.02
N SER A 467 20.36 -52.17 0.17
CA SER A 467 20.78 -53.46 0.69
C SER A 467 19.89 -54.52 0.04
N ASN A 468 20.52 -55.52 -0.62
CA ASN A 468 19.84 -56.67 -1.19
C ASN A 468 19.30 -57.58 -0.07
N SER A 469 18.29 -57.18 0.65
CA SER A 469 17.51 -58.02 1.55
C SER A 469 16.08 -57.51 1.62
N ASN A 470 15.14 -58.42 1.68
CA ASN A 470 13.68 -58.21 1.77
C ASN A 470 13.23 -57.39 2.99
N SER A 471 13.90 -56.30 3.30
CA SER A 471 13.57 -55.36 4.34
C SER A 471 12.91 -54.12 3.70
N ILE A 472 11.78 -53.73 4.23
CA ILE A 472 10.98 -52.58 3.90
C ILE A 472 11.89 -51.33 3.76
N PRO A 473 11.78 -50.55 2.67
CA PRO A 473 12.59 -49.34 2.50
C PRO A 473 12.34 -48.36 3.66
N PRO A 474 13.39 -47.72 4.19
CA PRO A 474 13.23 -46.77 5.27
C PRO A 474 12.36 -45.60 4.82
N THR A 475 11.38 -45.22 5.64
CA THR A 475 10.56 -44.05 5.40
C THR A 475 11.42 -42.80 5.59
N LEU A 476 11.69 -42.09 4.52
CA LEU A 476 12.37 -40.77 4.57
C LEU A 476 11.37 -39.70 5.02
N LYS A 477 11.51 -39.24 6.26
CA LYS A 477 10.80 -38.00 6.69
C LYS A 477 11.62 -36.81 6.25
N ILE A 478 11.21 -36.16 5.16
CA ILE A 478 11.74 -34.87 4.73
C ILE A 478 10.78 -33.82 5.29
N GLN A 479 11.20 -33.05 6.29
CA GLN A 479 10.55 -31.75 6.56
C GLN A 479 11.07 -30.77 5.53
N THR A 480 10.31 -30.56 4.47
CA THR A 480 10.60 -29.53 3.49
C THR A 480 9.59 -28.40 3.66
N LYS A 481 10.05 -27.16 3.81
CA LYS A 481 9.28 -26.03 3.33
C LYS A 481 9.32 -26.12 1.81
N ILE A 482 8.26 -26.60 1.20
CA ILE A 482 8.17 -26.62 -0.26
C ILE A 482 7.83 -25.22 -0.70
N TRP A 483 8.76 -24.53 -1.30
CA TRP A 483 8.49 -23.40 -2.17
C TRP A 483 7.86 -23.94 -3.45
N ILE A 484 6.55 -23.77 -3.61
CA ILE A 484 5.89 -23.98 -4.89
C ILE A 484 6.11 -22.70 -5.69
N GLY A 485 7.22 -22.66 -6.42
CA GLY A 485 7.32 -21.77 -7.55
C GLY A 485 6.25 -22.19 -8.56
N SER A 486 5.48 -21.23 -9.08
CA SER A 486 4.43 -21.44 -10.04
C SER A 486 4.83 -22.47 -11.11
N LEU A 487 4.09 -23.55 -11.18
CA LEU A 487 4.03 -24.37 -12.39
C LEU A 487 3.22 -23.59 -13.43
N VAL A 488 3.88 -23.21 -14.52
CA VAL A 488 3.25 -22.71 -15.75
C VAL A 488 2.42 -23.83 -16.34
#